data_78f56dddf08bb8f49ec2224db1317fcb
#
_entry.id   78f56dddf08bb8f49ec2224db1317fcb
#
_cell.length_a   1.000
_cell.length_b   1.000
_cell.length_c   1.000
_cell.angle_alpha   90.00
_cell.angle_beta   90.00
_cell.angle_gamma   90.00
#
_symmetry.space_group_name_H-M   'P 1'
#
loop_
_entity.id
_entity.type
_entity.pdbx_description
1 polymer ?
#
loop_
_entity_poly.entity_id
_entity_poly.type
_entity_poly.pdbx_seq_one_letter_code
_entity_poly.pdbx_strand_id
1 'polypeptide(L)'
;MTERYDDSAAWHYAAYRPPLHSLILERILQPDETFRAGLDVGCGTGYSAIALSRYCDRVFGVDSSRAMLDSAQTNEKVTYVHGELDLHIHLPARKLDIVSFTGSLFYTKSDSLRNALTRFCSPGGTVVIYDFEVLLHEVLTTLGVDCLTHTTDYDYTVNLSDWEEYILDIANTERLALDASEKQIAHLLLADSNHYDALQERFRDGDLFESIVTHLENCPEKPEVYADIYFARCRMKGH
;
A
#
# COMPACT_ATOMS: atom_id res chain seq x y z
N MET A 1 23.31 14.38 8.50
CA MET A 1 22.35 14.89 7.49
C MET A 1 21.17 13.91 7.27
N THR A 2 21.29 12.65 7.57
CA THR A 2 20.27 11.60 7.38
C THR A 2 19.02 11.73 8.28
N GLU A 3 19.15 12.03 9.57
CA GLU A 3 18.01 12.08 10.51
C GLU A 3 16.96 13.18 10.18
N ARG A 4 17.39 14.37 9.74
CA ARG A 4 16.47 15.47 9.38
C ARG A 4 15.67 15.22 8.12
N TYR A 5 16.20 14.38 7.25
CA TYR A 5 15.59 14.01 5.99
C TYR A 5 14.48 12.96 6.21
N ASP A 6 14.74 11.94 7.03
CA ASP A 6 13.77 10.89 7.35
C ASP A 6 12.51 11.49 8.03
N ASP A 7 12.68 12.46 8.92
CA ASP A 7 11.56 13.15 9.56
C ASP A 7 10.73 14.00 8.57
N SER A 8 11.39 14.65 7.58
CA SER A 8 10.70 15.46 6.58
C SER A 8 9.92 14.60 5.59
N ALA A 9 10.52 13.53 5.06
CA ALA A 9 9.85 12.59 4.16
C ALA A 9 8.67 11.90 4.84
N ALA A 10 8.84 11.50 6.09
CA ALA A 10 7.76 10.91 6.90
C ALA A 10 6.61 11.90 7.12
N TRP A 11 6.90 13.18 7.33
CA TRP A 11 5.88 14.22 7.48
C TRP A 11 5.09 14.43 6.18
N HIS A 12 5.78 14.54 5.02
CA HIS A 12 5.12 14.67 3.72
C HIS A 12 4.27 13.43 3.40
N TYR A 13 4.79 12.24 3.68
CA TYR A 13 4.06 11.00 3.52
C TYR A 13 2.79 10.91 4.39
N ALA A 14 2.82 11.50 5.60
CA ALA A 14 1.67 11.57 6.48
C ALA A 14 0.67 12.67 6.05
N ALA A 15 1.16 13.77 5.44
CA ALA A 15 0.34 14.91 5.06
C ALA A 15 -0.59 14.61 3.88
N TYR A 16 -0.16 13.76 2.94
CA TYR A 16 -1.01 13.32 1.83
C TYR A 16 -0.68 11.89 1.40
N ARG A 17 -1.72 11.08 1.33
CA ARG A 17 -1.72 9.74 0.72
C ARG A 17 -2.93 9.61 -0.20
N PRO A 18 -2.74 9.27 -1.47
CA PRO A 18 -3.86 8.94 -2.34
C PRO A 18 -4.69 7.81 -1.73
N PRO A 19 -6.02 7.81 -1.85
CA PRO A 19 -6.90 6.79 -1.26
C PRO A 19 -6.85 5.46 -2.01
N LEU A 20 -5.65 5.04 -2.47
CA LEU A 20 -5.45 3.89 -3.35
C LEU A 20 -5.92 2.58 -2.72
N HIS A 21 -5.70 2.37 -1.42
CA HIS A 21 -6.18 1.17 -0.74
C HIS A 21 -7.69 0.97 -0.91
N SER A 22 -8.48 2.02 -0.69
CA SER A 22 -9.95 1.96 -0.85
C SER A 22 -10.35 1.78 -2.31
N LEU A 23 -9.72 2.54 -3.22
CA LEU A 23 -10.00 2.47 -4.66
C LEU A 23 -9.68 1.09 -5.26
N ILE A 24 -8.63 0.43 -4.78
CA ILE A 24 -8.26 -0.90 -5.24
C ILE A 24 -9.20 -1.97 -4.65
N LEU A 25 -9.50 -1.89 -3.34
CA LEU A 25 -10.42 -2.83 -2.72
C LEU A 25 -11.81 -2.78 -3.36
N GLU A 26 -12.30 -1.60 -3.78
CA GLU A 26 -13.57 -1.43 -4.52
C GLU A 26 -13.57 -2.11 -5.90
N ARG A 27 -12.40 -2.45 -6.47
CA ARG A 27 -12.28 -3.23 -7.71
C ARG A 27 -12.26 -4.73 -7.48
N ILE A 28 -11.85 -5.14 -6.29
CA ILE A 28 -11.66 -6.55 -5.93
C ILE A 28 -12.91 -7.10 -5.25
N LEU A 29 -13.54 -6.30 -4.40
CA LEU A 29 -14.65 -6.69 -3.55
C LEU A 29 -15.96 -6.02 -4.02
N GLN A 30 -17.07 -6.75 -3.89
CA GLN A 30 -18.37 -6.16 -4.18
C GLN A 30 -18.80 -5.20 -3.06
N PRO A 31 -19.59 -4.16 -3.35
CA PRO A 31 -20.00 -3.17 -2.35
C PRO A 31 -20.77 -3.74 -1.15
N ASP A 32 -21.44 -4.87 -1.32
CA ASP A 32 -22.26 -5.57 -0.33
C ASP A 32 -21.55 -6.77 0.31
N GLU A 33 -20.32 -7.07 -0.10
CA GLU A 33 -19.52 -8.11 0.56
C GLU A 33 -19.14 -7.69 1.99
N THR A 34 -19.37 -8.59 2.93
CA THR A 34 -19.04 -8.37 4.35
C THR A 34 -18.39 -9.62 4.93
N PHE A 35 -17.43 -9.41 5.82
CA PHE A 35 -16.64 -10.44 6.47
C PHE A 35 -16.65 -10.24 7.99
N ARG A 36 -16.74 -11.32 8.77
CA ARG A 36 -16.69 -11.23 10.24
C ARG A 36 -15.29 -10.89 10.74
N ALA A 37 -14.26 -11.51 10.15
CA ALA A 37 -12.89 -11.34 10.56
C ALA A 37 -11.95 -11.26 9.37
N GLY A 38 -11.22 -10.14 9.28
CA GLY A 38 -10.17 -9.92 8.30
C GLY A 38 -8.78 -9.93 8.94
N LEU A 39 -7.77 -10.20 8.12
CA LEU A 39 -6.35 -10.08 8.46
C LEU A 39 -5.65 -9.28 7.37
N ASP A 40 -4.83 -8.31 7.76
CA ASP A 40 -3.93 -7.58 6.88
C ASP A 40 -2.47 -7.92 7.23
N VAL A 41 -1.76 -8.56 6.31
CA VAL A 41 -0.40 -9.08 6.52
C VAL A 41 0.63 -8.11 5.97
N GLY A 42 1.55 -7.64 6.83
CA GLY A 42 2.46 -6.54 6.52
C GLY A 42 1.70 -5.21 6.51
N CYS A 43 0.89 -4.96 7.54
CA CYS A 43 -0.03 -3.83 7.59
C CYS A 43 0.67 -2.47 7.76
N GLY A 44 1.96 -2.45 8.10
CA GLY A 44 2.74 -1.24 8.32
C GLY A 44 2.05 -0.28 9.31
N THR A 45 1.82 0.96 8.89
CA THR A 45 1.13 1.99 9.66
C THR A 45 -0.40 1.90 9.62
N GLY A 46 -0.97 0.80 9.08
CA GLY A 46 -2.38 0.43 9.24
C GLY A 46 -3.36 0.98 8.22
N TYR A 47 -2.94 1.72 7.21
CA TYR A 47 -3.86 2.30 6.22
C TYR A 47 -4.61 1.23 5.39
N SER A 48 -3.93 0.16 5.01
CA SER A 48 -4.54 -0.99 4.33
C SER A 48 -5.52 -1.74 5.23
N ALA A 49 -5.15 -1.97 6.49
CA ALA A 49 -6.03 -2.59 7.49
C ALA A 49 -7.30 -1.77 7.73
N ILE A 50 -7.18 -0.42 7.80
CA ILE A 50 -8.32 0.48 7.93
C ILE A 50 -9.20 0.45 6.67
N ALA A 51 -8.62 0.45 5.47
CA ALA A 51 -9.39 0.30 4.24
C ALA A 51 -10.15 -1.03 4.20
N LEU A 52 -9.52 -2.14 4.60
CA LEU A 52 -10.14 -3.46 4.71
C LEU A 52 -11.27 -3.48 5.75
N SER A 53 -11.17 -2.68 6.83
CA SER A 53 -12.18 -2.64 7.90
C SER A 53 -13.55 -2.13 7.46
N ARG A 54 -13.64 -1.52 6.27
CA ARG A 54 -14.93 -1.12 5.67
C ARG A 54 -15.77 -2.34 5.26
N TYR A 55 -15.11 -3.48 5.02
CA TYR A 55 -15.72 -4.74 4.61
C TYR A 55 -15.80 -5.77 5.76
N CYS A 56 -15.25 -5.44 6.93
CA CYS A 56 -15.12 -6.39 8.04
C CYS A 56 -15.79 -5.88 9.32
N ASP A 57 -16.28 -6.79 10.15
CA ASP A 57 -16.68 -6.47 11.53
C ASP A 57 -15.46 -6.14 12.39
N ARG A 58 -14.33 -6.87 12.14
CA ARG A 58 -13.03 -6.63 12.80
C ARG A 58 -11.89 -7.02 11.86
N VAL A 59 -10.75 -6.36 12.01
CA VAL A 59 -9.52 -6.63 11.27
C VAL A 59 -8.34 -6.77 12.24
N PHE A 60 -7.47 -7.73 11.98
CA PHE A 60 -6.17 -7.84 12.62
C PHE A 60 -5.11 -7.36 11.63
N GLY A 61 -4.31 -6.37 12.01
CA GLY A 61 -3.14 -5.94 11.24
C GLY A 61 -1.89 -6.59 11.83
N VAL A 62 -1.17 -7.37 11.04
CA VAL A 62 0.08 -8.02 11.47
C VAL A 62 1.26 -7.39 10.78
N ASP A 63 2.27 -6.98 11.54
CA ASP A 63 3.54 -6.49 11.01
C ASP A 63 4.71 -6.90 11.91
N SER A 64 5.86 -7.23 11.29
CA SER A 64 7.08 -7.59 12.01
C SER A 64 7.84 -6.37 12.54
N SER A 65 7.54 -5.18 12.05
CA SER A 65 8.16 -3.92 12.49
C SER A 65 7.37 -3.28 13.64
N ARG A 66 7.94 -3.32 14.85
CA ARG A 66 7.38 -2.61 16.01
C ARG A 66 7.25 -1.11 15.74
N ALA A 67 8.24 -0.49 15.08
CA ALA A 67 8.23 0.94 14.77
C ALA A 67 7.06 1.34 13.86
N MET A 68 6.71 0.48 12.89
CA MET A 68 5.52 0.70 12.06
C MET A 68 4.23 0.64 12.88
N LEU A 69 4.11 -0.36 13.75
CA LEU A 69 2.92 -0.53 14.60
C LEU A 69 2.78 0.58 15.65
N ASP A 70 3.87 1.07 16.19
CA ASP A 70 3.86 2.19 17.15
C ASP A 70 3.39 3.50 16.50
N SER A 71 3.52 3.61 15.18
CA SER A 71 3.04 4.73 14.36
C SER A 71 1.69 4.44 13.67
N ALA A 72 1.08 3.28 13.94
CA ALA A 72 -0.13 2.87 13.25
C ALA A 72 -1.36 3.71 13.61
N GLN A 73 -2.18 3.96 12.60
CA GLN A 73 -3.43 4.71 12.74
C GLN A 73 -4.43 3.92 13.58
N THR A 74 -5.09 4.59 14.49
CA THR A 74 -6.11 3.97 15.34
C THR A 74 -7.45 3.85 14.61
N ASN A 75 -8.10 2.69 14.77
CA ASN A 75 -9.46 2.45 14.28
C ASN A 75 -10.16 1.46 15.21
N GLU A 76 -11.44 1.67 15.51
CA GLU A 76 -12.22 0.86 16.45
C GLU A 76 -12.35 -0.62 16.04
N LYS A 77 -12.27 -0.91 14.72
CA LYS A 77 -12.37 -2.26 14.18
C LYS A 77 -11.01 -2.95 13.97
N VAL A 78 -9.89 -2.22 14.13
CA VAL A 78 -8.55 -2.73 13.83
C VAL A 78 -7.76 -2.99 15.11
N THR A 79 -7.22 -4.20 15.22
CA THR A 79 -6.30 -4.61 16.28
C THR A 79 -4.96 -4.98 15.69
N TYR A 80 -3.88 -4.32 16.12
CA TYR A 80 -2.54 -4.59 15.64
C TYR A 80 -1.84 -5.66 16.45
N VAL A 81 -1.13 -6.57 15.76
CA VAL A 81 -0.38 -7.68 16.34
C VAL A 81 1.04 -7.64 15.80
N HIS A 82 2.02 -7.54 16.68
CA HIS A 82 3.43 -7.58 16.32
C HIS A 82 3.89 -9.01 16.06
N GLY A 83 4.45 -9.27 14.87
CA GLY A 83 5.00 -10.56 14.49
C GLY A 83 4.89 -10.82 12.99
N GLU A 84 5.27 -12.03 12.60
CA GLU A 84 5.11 -12.55 11.25
C GLU A 84 3.93 -13.53 11.21
N LEU A 85 3.23 -13.62 10.08
CA LEU A 85 2.17 -14.61 9.93
C LEU A 85 2.78 -16.00 9.72
N ASP A 86 2.88 -16.73 10.81
CA ASP A 86 3.33 -18.12 10.86
C ASP A 86 2.40 -18.99 11.73
N LEU A 87 2.77 -20.25 11.94
CA LEU A 87 1.99 -21.18 12.78
C LEU A 87 2.04 -20.86 14.29
N HIS A 88 2.93 -19.98 14.72
CA HIS A 88 3.14 -19.63 16.14
C HIS A 88 2.49 -18.31 16.52
N ILE A 89 2.09 -17.49 15.54
CA ILE A 89 1.42 -16.22 15.82
C ILE A 89 0.14 -16.43 16.61
N HIS A 90 -0.07 -15.56 17.58
CA HIS A 90 -1.27 -15.57 18.39
C HIS A 90 -2.28 -14.54 17.87
N LEU A 91 -3.24 -14.98 17.07
CA LEU A 91 -4.34 -14.15 16.59
C LEU A 91 -5.57 -14.35 17.48
N PRO A 92 -6.26 -13.27 17.88
CA PRO A 92 -7.51 -13.37 18.66
C PRO A 92 -8.70 -13.86 17.83
N ALA A 93 -8.47 -14.56 16.75
CA ALA A 93 -9.47 -15.17 15.87
C ALA A 93 -9.11 -16.61 15.56
N ARG A 94 -10.14 -17.50 15.59
CA ARG A 94 -9.92 -18.91 15.23
C ARG A 94 -9.87 -19.14 13.72
N LYS A 95 -10.66 -18.37 12.97
CA LYS A 95 -10.74 -18.39 11.51
C LYS A 95 -10.93 -17.00 10.96
N LEU A 96 -10.38 -16.78 9.77
CA LEU A 96 -10.40 -15.54 9.03
C LEU A 96 -11.21 -15.75 7.74
N ASP A 97 -12.11 -14.85 7.46
CA ASP A 97 -12.95 -14.91 6.27
C ASP A 97 -12.29 -14.22 5.07
N ILE A 98 -11.43 -13.22 5.36
CA ILE A 98 -10.61 -12.54 4.36
C ILE A 98 -9.20 -12.26 4.89
N VAL A 99 -8.20 -12.41 4.01
CA VAL A 99 -6.80 -12.03 4.27
C VAL A 99 -6.35 -11.08 3.17
N SER A 100 -5.70 -9.98 3.52
CA SER A 100 -5.09 -9.04 2.57
C SER A 100 -3.57 -9.01 2.67
N PHE A 101 -2.95 -8.82 1.51
CA PHE A 101 -1.54 -8.51 1.35
C PHE A 101 -1.43 -7.24 0.51
N THR A 102 -0.84 -6.20 1.08
CA THR A 102 -0.66 -4.92 0.39
C THR A 102 0.83 -4.62 0.30
N GLY A 103 1.42 -4.84 -0.89
CA GLY A 103 2.86 -4.71 -1.11
C GLY A 103 3.72 -5.66 -0.27
N SER A 104 3.14 -6.64 0.39
CA SER A 104 3.84 -7.49 1.37
C SER A 104 4.05 -8.93 0.91
N LEU A 105 3.23 -9.44 -0.03
CA LEU A 105 3.30 -10.85 -0.43
C LEU A 105 4.64 -11.21 -1.06
N PHE A 106 5.24 -10.34 -1.86
CA PHE A 106 6.54 -10.57 -2.50
C PHE A 106 7.62 -10.95 -1.48
N TYR A 107 7.62 -10.30 -0.31
CA TYR A 107 8.61 -10.54 0.75
C TYR A 107 8.26 -11.69 1.68
N THR A 108 6.97 -12.03 1.80
CA THR A 108 6.47 -12.99 2.80
C THR A 108 6.14 -14.36 2.24
N LYS A 109 6.00 -14.48 0.90
CA LYS A 109 5.61 -15.72 0.23
C LYS A 109 6.59 -16.84 0.51
N SER A 110 6.13 -17.85 1.25
CA SER A 110 6.94 -18.98 1.72
C SER A 110 6.05 -20.17 2.12
N ASP A 111 6.65 -21.33 2.31
CA ASP A 111 5.94 -22.51 2.84
C ASP A 111 5.39 -22.27 4.26
N SER A 112 6.08 -21.48 5.07
CA SER A 112 5.59 -21.09 6.40
C SER A 112 4.29 -20.29 6.30
N LEU A 113 4.25 -19.27 5.43
CA LEU A 113 3.04 -18.50 5.15
C LEU A 113 1.91 -19.39 4.60
N ARG A 114 2.22 -20.29 3.65
CA ARG A 114 1.26 -21.23 3.07
C ARG A 114 0.59 -22.08 4.15
N ASN A 115 1.37 -22.63 5.08
CA ASN A 115 0.86 -23.41 6.21
C ASN A 115 0.03 -22.57 7.17
N ALA A 116 0.45 -21.33 7.45
CA ALA A 116 -0.30 -20.41 8.30
C ALA A 116 -1.64 -20.03 7.69
N LEU A 117 -1.68 -19.70 6.41
CA LEU A 117 -2.91 -19.39 5.70
C LEU A 117 -3.88 -20.59 5.70
N THR A 118 -3.39 -21.80 5.46
CA THR A 118 -4.21 -23.03 5.53
C THR A 118 -4.80 -23.22 6.93
N ARG A 119 -4.06 -22.87 7.97
CA ARG A 119 -4.54 -22.99 9.36
C ARG A 119 -5.58 -21.92 9.70
N PHE A 120 -5.34 -20.67 9.33
CA PHE A 120 -6.12 -19.52 9.80
C PHE A 120 -7.28 -19.16 8.87
N CYS A 121 -7.18 -19.34 7.57
CA CYS A 121 -8.28 -19.05 6.65
C CYS A 121 -9.45 -20.02 6.84
N SER A 122 -10.65 -19.50 6.69
CA SER A 122 -11.87 -20.31 6.58
C SER A 122 -11.88 -21.08 5.26
N PRO A 123 -12.46 -22.28 5.19
CA PRO A 123 -12.78 -22.91 3.91
C PRO A 123 -13.62 -21.96 3.05
N GLY A 124 -13.24 -21.73 1.81
CA GLY A 124 -13.86 -20.72 0.93
C GLY A 124 -13.48 -19.27 1.24
N GLY A 125 -12.58 -19.05 2.21
CA GLY A 125 -12.12 -17.71 2.57
C GLY A 125 -11.41 -17.00 1.42
N THR A 126 -11.54 -15.69 1.39
CA THR A 126 -11.00 -14.81 0.36
C THR A 126 -9.58 -14.36 0.72
N VAL A 127 -8.69 -14.33 -0.27
CA VAL A 127 -7.38 -13.67 -0.15
C VAL A 127 -7.31 -12.58 -1.22
N VAL A 128 -7.10 -11.34 -0.79
CA VAL A 128 -6.88 -10.20 -1.67
C VAL A 128 -5.41 -9.81 -1.63
N ILE A 129 -4.82 -9.62 -2.78
CA ILE A 129 -3.42 -9.25 -2.95
C ILE A 129 -3.42 -8.02 -3.83
N TYR A 130 -2.80 -6.95 -3.41
CA TYR A 130 -2.67 -5.77 -4.26
C TYR A 130 -1.44 -4.95 -3.92
N ASP A 131 -1.02 -4.19 -4.91
CA ASP A 131 0.08 -3.24 -4.80
C ASP A 131 -0.14 -2.07 -5.76
N PHE A 132 0.66 -1.04 -5.66
CA PHE A 132 0.58 0.11 -6.55
C PHE A 132 1.89 0.89 -6.61
N GLU A 133 2.10 1.54 -7.75
CA GLU A 133 3.18 2.47 -7.98
C GLU A 133 2.60 3.83 -8.40
N VAL A 134 2.93 4.89 -7.68
CA VAL A 134 2.55 6.26 -8.08
C VAL A 134 3.58 6.78 -9.07
N LEU A 135 3.13 7.16 -10.27
CA LEU A 135 3.97 7.57 -11.37
C LEU A 135 4.22 9.08 -11.31
N LEU A 136 5.43 9.49 -10.93
CA LEU A 136 5.82 10.88 -10.77
C LEU A 136 6.65 11.43 -11.96
N HIS A 137 6.88 10.60 -13.00
CA HIS A 137 7.75 10.95 -14.12
C HIS A 137 7.31 12.23 -14.84
N GLU A 138 6.03 12.37 -15.17
CA GLU A 138 5.52 13.56 -15.87
C GLU A 138 5.66 14.83 -15.00
N VAL A 139 5.40 14.70 -13.72
CA VAL A 139 5.56 15.80 -12.75
C VAL A 139 7.03 16.23 -12.67
N LEU A 140 7.95 15.28 -12.50
CA LEU A 140 9.39 15.56 -12.44
C LEU A 140 9.88 16.22 -13.73
N THR A 141 9.44 15.75 -14.89
CA THR A 141 9.76 16.36 -16.20
C THR A 141 9.25 17.79 -16.27
N THR A 142 8.03 18.06 -15.82
CA THR A 142 7.45 19.41 -15.76
C THR A 142 8.26 20.34 -14.86
N LEU A 143 8.79 19.82 -13.75
CA LEU A 143 9.66 20.56 -12.85
C LEU A 143 11.10 20.72 -13.37
N GLY A 144 11.45 20.11 -14.50
CA GLY A 144 12.79 20.11 -15.07
C GLY A 144 13.80 19.29 -14.26
N VAL A 145 13.32 18.18 -13.68
CA VAL A 145 14.11 17.22 -12.91
C VAL A 145 14.15 15.89 -13.66
N ASP A 146 15.34 15.35 -13.85
CA ASP A 146 15.50 14.03 -14.47
C ASP A 146 14.97 12.94 -13.54
N CYS A 147 14.12 12.08 -14.10
CA CYS A 147 13.63 10.91 -13.37
C CYS A 147 14.70 9.82 -13.35
N LEU A 148 15.15 9.45 -12.16
CA LEU A 148 16.05 8.33 -11.99
C LEU A 148 15.22 7.04 -12.09
N THR A 149 15.38 6.30 -13.19
CA THR A 149 14.78 4.98 -13.33
C THR A 149 15.62 3.95 -12.56
N HIS A 150 15.08 3.43 -11.47
CA HIS A 150 15.68 2.29 -10.79
C HIS A 150 15.03 1.02 -11.34
N THR A 151 15.85 0.11 -11.89
CA THR A 151 15.39 -1.26 -12.16
C THR A 151 15.31 -2.00 -10.84
N THR A 152 14.15 -2.54 -10.53
CA THR A 152 13.94 -3.37 -9.35
C THR A 152 13.56 -4.78 -9.78
N ASP A 153 14.01 -5.78 -9.01
CA ASP A 153 13.56 -7.18 -9.18
C ASP A 153 12.20 -7.42 -8.49
N TYR A 154 11.55 -6.38 -8.01
CA TYR A 154 10.27 -6.46 -7.33
C TYR A 154 9.14 -6.81 -8.30
N ASP A 155 8.39 -7.88 -7.99
CA ASP A 155 7.24 -8.32 -8.79
C ASP A 155 5.94 -7.85 -8.13
N TYR A 156 5.35 -6.78 -8.69
CA TYR A 156 4.06 -6.25 -8.27
C TYR A 156 2.89 -7.21 -8.52
N THR A 157 3.07 -8.22 -9.41
CA THR A 157 2.00 -9.12 -9.84
C THR A 157 1.95 -10.44 -9.08
N VAL A 158 2.84 -10.61 -8.07
CA VAL A 158 2.91 -11.82 -7.25
C VAL A 158 1.53 -12.16 -6.66
N ASN A 159 1.12 -13.42 -6.77
CA ASN A 159 -0.15 -13.92 -6.24
C ASN A 159 -0.03 -15.38 -5.78
N LEU A 160 -1.15 -16.05 -5.49
CA LEU A 160 -1.18 -17.41 -4.97
C LEU A 160 -1.63 -18.46 -6.03
N SER A 161 -1.60 -18.14 -7.32
CA SER A 161 -2.06 -19.06 -8.37
C SER A 161 -1.22 -20.33 -8.51
N ASP A 162 0.02 -20.32 -8.05
CA ASP A 162 0.94 -21.47 -7.99
C ASP A 162 0.72 -22.37 -6.75
N TRP A 163 -0.16 -21.98 -5.83
CA TRP A 163 -0.50 -22.79 -4.66
C TRP A 163 -1.79 -23.59 -4.89
N GLU A 164 -1.71 -24.90 -4.79
CA GLU A 164 -2.82 -25.82 -5.10
C GLU A 164 -4.08 -25.59 -4.24
N GLU A 165 -3.91 -25.02 -3.04
CA GLU A 165 -5.01 -24.74 -2.11
C GLU A 165 -5.88 -23.58 -2.54
N TYR A 166 -5.48 -22.80 -3.53
CA TYR A 166 -6.17 -21.58 -3.94
C TYR A 166 -6.71 -21.66 -5.37
N ILE A 167 -7.78 -20.93 -5.60
CA ILE A 167 -8.33 -20.64 -6.92
C ILE A 167 -8.15 -19.15 -7.16
N LEU A 168 -7.50 -18.79 -8.25
CA LEU A 168 -7.39 -17.40 -8.69
C LEU A 168 -8.71 -17.01 -9.39
N ASP A 169 -9.47 -16.10 -8.77
CA ASP A 169 -10.73 -15.61 -9.33
C ASP A 169 -10.50 -14.39 -10.24
N ILE A 170 -9.60 -13.47 -9.85
CA ILE A 170 -9.28 -12.22 -10.58
C ILE A 170 -7.77 -11.98 -10.47
N ALA A 171 -7.15 -11.53 -11.56
CA ALA A 171 -5.85 -10.86 -11.56
C ALA A 171 -5.86 -9.79 -12.66
N ASN A 172 -5.51 -8.57 -12.32
CA ASN A 172 -5.53 -7.45 -13.26
C ASN A 172 -4.49 -6.38 -12.91
N THR A 173 -4.19 -5.57 -13.91
CA THR A 173 -3.38 -4.35 -13.79
C THR A 173 -4.13 -3.21 -14.44
N GLU A 174 -4.24 -2.09 -13.76
CA GLU A 174 -4.91 -0.89 -14.27
C GLU A 174 -4.07 0.34 -14.00
N ARG A 175 -4.26 1.38 -14.82
CA ARG A 175 -3.74 2.72 -14.57
C ARG A 175 -4.84 3.64 -14.15
N LEU A 176 -4.67 4.29 -13.00
CA LEU A 176 -5.63 5.25 -12.44
C LEU A 176 -5.07 6.65 -12.53
N ALA A 177 -5.88 7.60 -13.01
CA ALA A 177 -5.61 9.01 -12.83
C ALA A 177 -5.93 9.40 -11.38
N LEU A 178 -5.02 10.13 -10.75
CA LEU A 178 -5.18 10.64 -9.39
C LEU A 178 -5.53 12.12 -9.47
N ASP A 179 -6.70 12.48 -8.95
CA ASP A 179 -7.05 13.90 -8.77
C ASP A 179 -6.30 14.43 -7.53
N ALA A 180 -5.18 15.10 -7.77
CA ALA A 180 -4.32 15.66 -6.73
C ALA A 180 -4.09 17.15 -6.99
N SER A 181 -4.23 17.98 -5.95
CA SER A 181 -3.88 19.40 -6.01
C SER A 181 -2.35 19.57 -6.08
N GLU A 182 -1.89 20.76 -6.44
CA GLU A 182 -0.45 21.11 -6.52
C GLU A 182 0.25 20.84 -5.17
N LYS A 183 -0.39 21.15 -4.06
CA LYS A 183 0.10 20.85 -2.70
C LYS A 183 0.21 19.35 -2.44
N GLN A 184 -0.78 18.58 -2.88
CA GLN A 184 -0.78 17.13 -2.75
C GLN A 184 0.31 16.49 -3.61
N ILE A 185 0.53 17.01 -4.82
CA ILE A 185 1.64 16.58 -5.70
C ILE A 185 2.99 16.89 -5.03
N ALA A 186 3.16 18.09 -4.45
CA ALA A 186 4.38 18.43 -3.73
C ALA A 186 4.64 17.48 -2.54
N HIS A 187 3.59 17.08 -1.80
CA HIS A 187 3.73 16.06 -0.75
C HIS A 187 4.16 14.69 -1.29
N LEU A 188 3.58 14.24 -2.41
CA LEU A 188 3.99 12.98 -3.05
C LEU A 188 5.47 12.99 -3.46
N LEU A 189 5.92 14.07 -4.08
CA LEU A 189 7.31 14.24 -4.51
C LEU A 189 8.30 14.21 -3.34
N LEU A 190 7.97 14.92 -2.24
CA LEU A 190 8.84 15.05 -1.09
C LEU A 190 8.76 13.87 -0.11
N ALA A 191 7.76 13.01 -0.26
CA ALA A 191 7.70 11.73 0.41
C ALA A 191 8.60 10.67 -0.24
N ASP A 192 8.96 10.87 -1.52
CA ASP A 192 9.86 9.97 -2.25
C ASP A 192 11.31 10.42 -2.12
N SER A 193 12.11 9.61 -1.44
CA SER A 193 13.52 9.89 -1.20
C SER A 193 14.39 9.92 -2.45
N ASN A 194 13.98 9.23 -3.50
CA ASN A 194 14.81 9.06 -4.70
C ASN A 194 15.04 10.36 -5.47
N HIS A 195 14.12 11.33 -5.35
CA HIS A 195 14.18 12.56 -6.13
C HIS A 195 14.49 13.82 -5.29
N TYR A 196 14.59 13.66 -3.97
CA TYR A 196 14.74 14.79 -3.05
C TYR A 196 15.97 15.67 -3.35
N ASP A 197 17.14 15.06 -3.52
CA ASP A 197 18.38 15.80 -3.78
C ASP A 197 18.31 16.58 -5.10
N ALA A 198 17.74 15.96 -6.14
CA ALA A 198 17.54 16.60 -7.44
C ALA A 198 16.52 17.76 -7.37
N LEU A 199 15.46 17.61 -6.61
CA LEU A 199 14.47 18.67 -6.36
C LEU A 199 15.12 19.81 -5.56
N GLN A 200 15.90 19.52 -4.53
CA GLN A 200 16.61 20.50 -3.74
C GLN A 200 17.67 21.26 -4.57
N GLU A 201 18.33 20.58 -5.49
CA GLU A 201 19.26 21.21 -6.43
C GLU A 201 18.52 22.13 -7.43
N ARG A 202 17.36 21.73 -7.90
CA ARG A 202 16.54 22.49 -8.85
C ARG A 202 15.94 23.75 -8.22
N PHE A 203 15.51 23.68 -6.95
CA PHE A 203 14.85 24.73 -6.20
C PHE A 203 15.72 25.21 -5.01
N ARG A 204 16.92 25.74 -5.31
CA ARG A 204 17.95 26.08 -4.29
C ARG A 204 17.55 27.24 -3.37
N ASP A 205 16.66 28.12 -3.82
CA ASP A 205 16.32 29.34 -3.11
C ASP A 205 14.94 29.23 -2.45
N GLY A 206 14.91 29.25 -1.13
CA GLY A 206 13.67 29.30 -0.35
C GLY A 206 13.20 27.97 0.21
N ASP A 207 11.91 27.90 0.54
CA ASP A 207 11.26 26.67 1.00
C ASP A 207 10.97 25.75 -0.20
N LEU A 208 11.45 24.51 -0.12
CA LEU A 208 11.35 23.56 -1.22
C LEU A 208 9.89 23.21 -1.56
N PHE A 209 9.05 23.01 -0.54
CA PHE A 209 7.64 22.70 -0.73
C PHE A 209 6.90 23.84 -1.43
N GLU A 210 7.03 25.05 -0.92
CA GLU A 210 6.39 26.26 -1.49
C GLU A 210 6.92 26.57 -2.92
N SER A 211 8.19 26.30 -3.17
CA SER A 211 8.79 26.47 -4.50
C SER A 211 8.21 25.52 -5.53
N ILE A 212 8.03 24.25 -5.15
CA ILE A 212 7.37 23.22 -6.00
C ILE A 212 5.90 23.60 -6.25
N VAL A 213 5.14 23.95 -5.21
CA VAL A 213 3.74 24.35 -5.33
C VAL A 213 3.60 25.55 -6.27
N THR A 214 4.38 26.61 -6.03
CA THR A 214 4.35 27.82 -6.88
C THR A 214 4.68 27.51 -8.33
N HIS A 215 5.65 26.62 -8.59
CA HIS A 215 5.99 26.22 -9.95
C HIS A 215 4.83 25.50 -10.64
N LEU A 216 4.20 24.54 -9.94
CA LEU A 216 3.06 23.79 -10.46
C LEU A 216 1.82 24.68 -10.71
N GLU A 217 1.53 25.64 -9.81
CA GLU A 217 0.45 26.61 -9.97
C GLU A 217 0.64 27.53 -11.20
N ASN A 218 1.88 27.79 -11.60
CA ASN A 218 2.21 28.62 -12.76
C ASN A 218 2.40 27.82 -14.06
N CYS A 219 2.29 26.50 -14.03
CA CYS A 219 2.36 25.68 -15.23
C CYS A 219 1.12 25.92 -16.11
N PRO A 220 1.31 26.16 -17.43
CA PRO A 220 0.18 26.32 -18.37
C PRO A 220 -0.75 25.11 -18.41
N GLU A 221 -0.17 23.93 -18.29
CA GLU A 221 -0.88 22.65 -18.20
C GLU A 221 -0.42 21.94 -16.92
N LYS A 222 -1.37 21.65 -16.04
CA LYS A 222 -1.11 20.89 -14.83
C LYS A 222 -0.70 19.46 -15.19
N PRO A 223 0.43 18.93 -14.68
CA PRO A 223 0.81 17.56 -14.94
C PRO A 223 -0.19 16.60 -14.30
N GLU A 224 -0.54 15.56 -15.04
CA GLU A 224 -1.37 14.48 -14.54
C GLU A 224 -0.55 13.52 -13.67
N VAL A 225 -1.13 13.05 -12.58
CA VAL A 225 -0.55 12.04 -11.72
C VAL A 225 -1.30 10.75 -11.91
N TYR A 226 -0.59 9.68 -12.19
CA TYR A 226 -1.16 8.34 -12.32
C TYR A 226 -0.62 7.38 -11.27
N ALA A 227 -1.38 6.33 -11.02
CA ALA A 227 -0.89 5.17 -10.31
C ALA A 227 -1.15 3.90 -11.14
N ASP A 228 -0.12 3.09 -11.32
CA ASP A 228 -0.29 1.72 -11.79
C ASP A 228 -0.67 0.87 -10.57
N ILE A 229 -1.80 0.17 -10.68
CA ILE A 229 -2.32 -0.70 -9.63
C ILE A 229 -2.32 -2.15 -10.11
N TYR A 230 -1.93 -3.03 -9.22
CA TYR A 230 -1.85 -4.47 -9.44
C TYR A 230 -2.70 -5.15 -8.40
N PHE A 231 -3.61 -6.05 -8.81
CA PHE A 231 -4.46 -6.72 -7.84
C PHE A 231 -4.87 -8.12 -8.26
N ALA A 232 -5.05 -8.96 -7.26
CA ALA A 232 -5.57 -10.32 -7.42
C ALA A 232 -6.53 -10.67 -6.29
N ARG A 233 -7.51 -11.51 -6.61
CA ARG A 233 -8.37 -12.18 -5.66
C ARG A 233 -8.23 -13.68 -5.82
N CYS A 234 -7.91 -14.34 -4.73
CA CYS A 234 -7.88 -15.79 -4.64
C CYS A 234 -8.92 -16.27 -3.61
N ARG A 235 -9.38 -17.49 -3.79
CA ARG A 235 -10.29 -18.14 -2.86
C ARG A 235 -9.70 -19.48 -2.41
N MET A 236 -9.69 -19.70 -1.09
CA MET A 236 -9.26 -20.97 -0.54
C MET A 236 -10.25 -22.08 -0.90
N LYS A 237 -9.75 -23.21 -1.42
CA LYS A 237 -10.59 -24.38 -1.70
C LYS A 237 -11.22 -24.90 -0.40
N GLY A 238 -12.51 -25.25 -0.47
CA GLY A 238 -13.15 -26.01 0.60
C GLY A 238 -12.65 -27.46 0.59
N HIS A 239 -12.31 -27.98 1.74
CA HIS A 239 -12.07 -29.39 1.91
C HIS A 239 -13.39 -30.12 2.10
#